data_d54b011f9678525df7934a11e189ef0f
#
_entry.id   d54b011f9678525df7934a11e189ef0f
#
_cell.length_a   1.000
_cell.length_b   1.000
_cell.length_c   1.000
_cell.angle_alpha   90.00
_cell.angle_beta   90.00
_cell.angle_gamma   90.00
#
_symmetry.space_group_name_H-M   'P 1'
#
loop_
_entity.id
_entity.type
_entity.pdbx_description
1 polymer ?
#
loop_
_entity_poly.entity_id
_entity_poly.type
_entity_poly.pdbx_seq_one_letter_code
_entity_poly.pdbx_strand_id
1 'polypeptide(L)'
;MTKKLMVGKVAVGGGAPVSIQSMCNTKTDDVAATVAQIHALEDAGCEIIRVAVPDEDAAKAVDKIKEQIAIPLIADIHFNYKLALMCAERGIDALRINPGNIGGEEKVKAVADICRQKNIPIRIGVNGGSLEKELRAKYGGVTAEALVESAMGHVRLLNRFDFDDICISV
;
A
#
# COMPACT_ATOMS: atom_id res chain seq x y z
N MET A 1 6.27 21.04 -5.01
CA MET A 1 7.21 19.93 -4.82
C MET A 1 6.51 18.89 -3.96
N THR A 2 6.57 17.60 -4.31
CA THR A 2 5.94 16.54 -3.51
C THR A 2 6.68 16.32 -2.19
N LYS A 3 6.00 15.82 -1.16
CA LYS A 3 6.63 15.39 0.09
C LYS A 3 7.57 14.21 -0.17
N LYS A 4 8.71 14.17 0.49
CA LYS A 4 9.61 13.00 0.50
C LYS A 4 9.14 12.04 1.57
N LEU A 5 8.92 10.78 1.20
CA LEU A 5 8.54 9.69 2.10
C LEU A 5 9.64 8.63 2.12
N MET A 6 9.67 7.83 3.18
CA MET A 6 10.53 6.67 3.29
C MET A 6 9.69 5.40 3.28
N VAL A 7 9.98 4.51 2.33
CA VAL A 7 9.47 3.13 2.33
C VAL A 7 10.63 2.26 2.79
N GLY A 8 10.64 1.88 4.06
CA GLY A 8 11.82 1.31 4.68
C GLY A 8 13.04 2.24 4.51
N LYS A 9 14.06 1.76 3.82
CA LYS A 9 15.28 2.52 3.51
C LYS A 9 15.24 3.30 2.18
N VAL A 10 14.18 3.15 1.37
CA VAL A 10 14.08 3.76 0.04
C VAL A 10 13.26 5.05 0.11
N ALA A 11 13.84 6.15 -0.38
CA ALA A 11 13.16 7.44 -0.47
C ALA A 11 12.27 7.50 -1.71
N VAL A 12 11.03 8.00 -1.54
CA VAL A 12 10.05 8.16 -2.61
C VAL A 12 9.50 9.60 -2.61
N GLY A 13 9.47 10.24 -3.77
CA GLY A 13 9.02 11.64 -3.90
C GLY A 13 10.04 12.66 -3.39
N GLY A 14 9.64 13.93 -3.32
CA GLY A 14 10.47 15.01 -2.79
C GLY A 14 11.81 15.24 -3.52
N GLY A 15 11.88 14.89 -4.81
CA GLY A 15 13.12 14.99 -5.59
C GLY A 15 14.07 13.79 -5.45
N ALA A 16 13.66 12.73 -4.75
CA ALA A 16 14.41 11.48 -4.73
C ALA A 16 14.46 10.83 -6.13
N PRO A 17 15.46 10.02 -6.45
CA PRO A 17 15.49 9.22 -7.68
C PRO A 17 14.22 8.37 -7.82
N VAL A 18 13.84 8.07 -9.06
CA VAL A 18 12.71 7.14 -9.32
C VAL A 18 13.13 5.75 -8.89
N SER A 19 12.35 5.16 -7.98
CA SER A 19 12.59 3.80 -7.47
C SER A 19 11.93 2.73 -8.37
N ILE A 20 12.58 1.58 -8.45
CA ILE A 20 12.10 0.41 -9.19
C ILE A 20 11.32 -0.48 -8.22
N GLN A 21 10.02 -0.65 -8.49
CA GLN A 21 9.15 -1.51 -7.69
C GLN A 21 8.55 -2.63 -8.53
N SER A 22 8.48 -3.83 -7.95
CA SER A 22 7.78 -4.98 -8.51
C SER A 22 6.74 -5.54 -7.54
N MET A 23 6.02 -6.58 -7.97
CA MET A 23 5.05 -7.30 -7.15
C MET A 23 5.24 -8.82 -7.35
N CYS A 24 5.23 -9.57 -6.24
CA CYS A 24 5.23 -11.02 -6.31
C CYS A 24 3.90 -11.56 -6.85
N ASN A 25 4.00 -12.66 -7.58
CA ASN A 25 2.85 -13.43 -8.06
C ASN A 25 2.71 -14.79 -7.35
N THR A 26 3.58 -15.08 -6.39
CA THR A 26 3.49 -16.22 -5.48
C THR A 26 2.37 -16.02 -4.45
N LYS A 27 1.93 -17.11 -3.83
CA LYS A 27 1.09 -17.00 -2.63
C LYS A 27 1.95 -16.51 -1.48
N THR A 28 1.52 -15.45 -0.79
CA THR A 28 2.33 -14.79 0.26
C THR A 28 2.55 -15.67 1.48
N ASP A 29 1.63 -16.58 1.78
CA ASP A 29 1.75 -17.61 2.83
C ASP A 29 2.77 -18.72 2.48
N ASP A 30 3.12 -18.90 1.19
CA ASP A 30 4.28 -19.69 0.78
C ASP A 30 5.54 -18.80 0.89
N VAL A 31 6.06 -18.74 2.12
CA VAL A 31 7.22 -17.89 2.46
C VAL A 31 8.44 -18.25 1.60
N ALA A 32 8.72 -19.55 1.41
CA ALA A 32 9.90 -19.97 0.67
C ALA A 32 9.86 -19.55 -0.81
N ALA A 33 8.72 -19.79 -1.48
CA ALA A 33 8.54 -19.37 -2.86
C ALA A 33 8.55 -17.85 -3.01
N THR A 34 7.93 -17.13 -2.07
CA THR A 34 7.88 -15.66 -2.08
C THR A 34 9.26 -15.06 -1.88
N VAL A 35 10.04 -15.53 -0.92
CA VAL A 35 11.42 -15.07 -0.67
C VAL A 35 12.31 -15.36 -1.87
N ALA A 36 12.22 -16.56 -2.47
CA ALA A 36 12.99 -16.89 -3.67
C ALA A 36 12.66 -15.94 -4.84
N GLN A 37 11.39 -15.61 -5.04
CA GLN A 37 10.99 -14.64 -6.07
C GLN A 37 11.49 -13.22 -5.75
N ILE A 38 11.46 -12.80 -4.49
CA ILE A 38 11.97 -11.48 -4.07
C ILE A 38 13.46 -11.38 -4.36
N HIS A 39 14.26 -12.39 -4.01
CA HIS A 39 15.70 -12.38 -4.30
C HIS A 39 15.99 -12.30 -5.81
N ALA A 40 15.26 -13.06 -6.63
CA ALA A 40 15.41 -12.98 -8.08
C ALA A 40 15.07 -11.58 -8.65
N LEU A 41 14.06 -10.91 -8.06
CA LEU A 41 13.68 -9.54 -8.44
C LEU A 41 14.69 -8.51 -7.93
N GLU A 42 15.24 -8.70 -6.73
CA GLU A 42 16.29 -7.85 -6.16
C GLU A 42 17.57 -7.93 -7.02
N ASP A 43 17.97 -9.13 -7.42
CA ASP A 43 19.11 -9.35 -8.33
C ASP A 43 18.90 -8.68 -9.69
N ALA A 44 17.63 -8.56 -10.13
CA ALA A 44 17.26 -7.85 -11.35
C ALA A 44 17.16 -6.31 -11.16
N GLY A 45 17.47 -5.79 -9.96
CA GLY A 45 17.48 -4.36 -9.66
C GLY A 45 16.19 -3.81 -9.03
N CYS A 46 15.30 -4.66 -8.52
CA CYS A 46 14.13 -4.22 -7.77
C CYS A 46 14.56 -3.62 -6.42
N GLU A 47 14.03 -2.43 -6.11
CA GLU A 47 14.36 -1.70 -4.88
C GLU A 47 13.26 -1.77 -3.82
N ILE A 48 12.02 -2.03 -4.24
CA ILE A 48 10.84 -2.15 -3.36
C ILE A 48 9.99 -3.30 -3.87
N ILE A 49 9.56 -4.19 -2.99
CA ILE A 49 8.71 -5.31 -3.39
C ILE A 49 7.33 -5.22 -2.74
N ARG A 50 6.29 -5.64 -3.46
CA ARG A 50 4.91 -5.70 -2.99
C ARG A 50 4.39 -7.14 -3.02
N VAL A 51 3.65 -7.52 -1.99
CA VAL A 51 2.96 -8.80 -1.88
C VAL A 51 1.46 -8.59 -1.64
N ALA A 52 0.63 -9.45 -2.20
CA ALA A 52 -0.80 -9.46 -1.89
C ALA A 52 -1.03 -10.07 -0.51
N VAL A 53 -1.94 -9.48 0.28
CA VAL A 53 -2.33 -10.02 1.58
C VAL A 53 -3.85 -10.22 1.60
N PRO A 54 -4.33 -11.35 1.04
CA PRO A 54 -5.76 -11.62 0.93
C PRO A 54 -6.39 -12.11 2.25
N ASP A 55 -5.62 -12.71 3.15
CA ASP A 55 -6.07 -13.41 4.34
C ASP A 55 -5.07 -13.30 5.50
N GLU A 56 -5.43 -13.89 6.64
CA GLU A 56 -4.61 -13.86 7.85
C GLU A 56 -3.31 -14.67 7.73
N ASP A 57 -3.29 -15.74 6.96
CA ASP A 57 -2.08 -16.57 6.83
C ASP A 57 -1.02 -15.82 6.01
N ALA A 58 -1.43 -15.11 4.96
CA ALA A 58 -0.56 -14.17 4.26
C ALA A 58 -0.06 -13.02 5.18
N ALA A 59 -0.93 -12.48 6.03
CA ALA A 59 -0.52 -11.44 6.98
C ALA A 59 0.48 -11.98 8.03
N LYS A 60 0.32 -13.22 8.50
CA LYS A 60 1.26 -13.90 9.42
C LYS A 60 2.61 -14.24 8.79
N ALA A 61 2.69 -14.30 7.46
CA ALA A 61 3.94 -14.57 6.75
C ALA A 61 4.84 -13.34 6.63
N VAL A 62 4.32 -12.12 6.87
CA VAL A 62 5.05 -10.86 6.66
C VAL A 62 6.36 -10.79 7.42
N ASP A 63 6.38 -11.08 8.71
CA ASP A 63 7.58 -11.06 9.54
C ASP A 63 8.62 -12.08 9.05
N LYS A 64 8.18 -13.31 8.73
CA LYS A 64 9.07 -14.36 8.22
C LYS A 64 9.68 -14.02 6.85
N ILE A 65 8.95 -13.33 6.00
CA ILE A 65 9.47 -12.84 4.72
C ILE A 65 10.47 -11.70 4.99
N LYS A 66 10.10 -10.74 5.84
CA LYS A 66 10.95 -9.59 6.20
C LYS A 66 12.31 -9.98 6.79
N GLU A 67 12.36 -11.05 7.58
CA GLU A 67 13.60 -11.57 8.16
C GLU A 67 14.59 -12.09 7.11
N GLN A 68 14.13 -12.40 5.90
CA GLN A 68 14.92 -13.06 4.86
C GLN A 68 15.22 -12.17 3.65
N ILE A 69 14.72 -10.94 3.59
CA ILE A 69 14.90 -10.02 2.47
C ILE A 69 15.60 -8.73 2.89
N ALA A 70 16.28 -8.07 1.94
CA ALA A 70 16.99 -6.82 2.20
C ALA A 70 16.24 -5.57 1.70
N ILE A 71 15.33 -5.72 0.73
CA ILE A 71 14.53 -4.62 0.17
C ILE A 71 13.23 -4.41 0.94
N PRO A 72 12.68 -3.18 0.97
CA PRO A 72 11.41 -2.87 1.63
C PRO A 72 10.24 -3.68 1.08
N LEU A 73 9.35 -4.10 1.98
CA LEU A 73 8.16 -4.88 1.69
C LEU A 73 6.89 -4.03 1.84
N ILE A 74 6.04 -4.03 0.82
CA ILE A 74 4.70 -3.40 0.82
C ILE A 74 3.63 -4.48 0.89
N ALA A 75 2.68 -4.35 1.81
CA ALA A 75 1.48 -5.18 1.84
C ALA A 75 0.34 -4.53 1.05
N ASP A 76 -0.21 -5.26 0.08
CA ASP A 76 -1.37 -4.85 -0.71
C ASP A 76 -2.66 -5.41 -0.09
N ILE A 77 -3.43 -4.54 0.57
CA ILE A 77 -4.66 -4.87 1.28
C ILE A 77 -5.86 -4.40 0.47
N HIS A 78 -6.71 -5.33 0.07
CA HIS A 78 -7.85 -5.01 -0.80
C HIS A 78 -9.13 -4.64 -0.04
N PHE A 79 -9.51 -5.40 1.00
CA PHE A 79 -10.84 -5.26 1.62
C PHE A 79 -10.84 -5.26 3.15
N ASN A 80 -9.97 -6.02 3.79
CA ASN A 80 -10.03 -6.25 5.23
C ASN A 80 -8.99 -5.40 5.97
N TYR A 81 -9.45 -4.32 6.64
CA TYR A 81 -8.58 -3.43 7.41
C TYR A 81 -7.79 -4.15 8.52
N LYS A 82 -8.33 -5.25 9.09
CA LYS A 82 -7.62 -6.02 10.13
C LYS A 82 -6.31 -6.60 9.62
N LEU A 83 -6.25 -6.99 8.34
CA LEU A 83 -5.00 -7.46 7.72
C LEU A 83 -3.97 -6.33 7.63
N ALA A 84 -4.40 -5.08 7.38
CA ALA A 84 -3.52 -3.93 7.42
C ALA A 84 -2.92 -3.73 8.83
N LEU A 85 -3.75 -3.83 9.88
CA LEU A 85 -3.29 -3.76 11.28
C LEU A 85 -2.29 -4.87 11.59
N MET A 86 -2.59 -6.12 11.20
CA MET A 86 -1.69 -7.26 11.39
C MET A 86 -0.35 -7.09 10.69
N CYS A 87 -0.33 -6.60 9.44
CA CYS A 87 0.91 -6.32 8.71
C CYS A 87 1.71 -5.20 9.38
N ALA A 88 1.04 -4.13 9.84
CA ALA A 88 1.69 -3.03 10.56
C ALA A 88 2.36 -3.51 11.85
N GLU A 89 1.69 -4.39 12.63
CA GLU A 89 2.27 -4.99 13.83
C GLU A 89 3.49 -5.87 13.52
N ARG A 90 3.55 -6.47 12.33
CA ARG A 90 4.63 -7.36 11.89
C ARG A 90 5.77 -6.65 11.13
N GLY A 91 5.80 -5.31 11.18
CA GLY A 91 6.92 -4.52 10.68
C GLY A 91 6.97 -4.34 9.17
N ILE A 92 5.81 -4.31 8.50
CA ILE A 92 5.73 -3.93 7.08
C ILE A 92 6.29 -2.52 6.85
N ASP A 93 6.91 -2.25 5.70
CA ASP A 93 7.52 -0.95 5.41
C ASP A 93 6.53 0.05 4.79
N ALA A 94 5.46 -0.41 4.15
CA ALA A 94 4.37 0.42 3.67
C ALA A 94 3.11 -0.42 3.46
N LEU A 95 1.95 0.23 3.46
CA LEU A 95 0.67 -0.38 3.09
C LEU A 95 0.18 0.20 1.76
N ARG A 96 -0.35 -0.63 0.91
CA ARG A 96 -1.17 -0.19 -0.23
C ARG A 96 -2.61 -0.55 0.05
N ILE A 97 -3.46 0.45 0.07
CA ILE A 97 -4.91 0.29 0.29
C ILE A 97 -5.70 1.12 -0.71
N ASN A 98 -6.97 0.75 -0.89
CA ASN A 98 -7.99 1.66 -1.39
C ASN A 98 -8.94 1.95 -0.23
N PRO A 99 -8.93 3.16 0.37
CA PRO A 99 -9.75 3.47 1.54
C PRO A 99 -11.25 3.26 1.32
N GLY A 100 -11.73 3.39 0.08
CA GLY A 100 -13.12 3.10 -0.29
C GLY A 100 -13.51 1.63 -0.17
N ASN A 101 -12.54 0.70 -0.22
CA ASN A 101 -12.79 -0.74 -0.19
C ASN A 101 -12.62 -1.38 1.20
N ILE A 102 -11.85 -0.78 2.09
CA ILE A 102 -11.54 -1.37 3.40
C ILE A 102 -12.63 -1.16 4.47
N GLY A 103 -13.68 -0.39 4.12
CA GLY A 103 -14.87 -0.17 4.94
C GLY A 103 -15.05 1.28 5.39
N GLY A 104 -15.89 1.49 6.41
CA GLY A 104 -16.23 2.84 6.88
C GLY A 104 -15.06 3.63 7.46
N GLU A 105 -15.27 4.93 7.68
CA GLU A 105 -14.24 5.88 8.14
C GLU A 105 -13.52 5.44 9.42
N GLU A 106 -14.21 4.76 10.34
CA GLU A 106 -13.61 4.24 11.58
C GLU A 106 -12.49 3.21 11.30
N LYS A 107 -12.69 2.37 10.27
CA LYS A 107 -11.69 1.37 9.87
C LYS A 107 -10.49 2.03 9.20
N VAL A 108 -10.74 3.04 8.35
CA VAL A 108 -9.68 3.85 7.74
C VAL A 108 -8.88 4.58 8.82
N LYS A 109 -9.58 5.14 9.82
CA LYS A 109 -8.94 5.79 10.97
C LYS A 109 -8.04 4.81 11.74
N ALA A 110 -8.50 3.61 12.02
CA ALA A 110 -7.71 2.60 12.74
C ALA A 110 -6.41 2.27 11.98
N VAL A 111 -6.46 2.16 10.65
CA VAL A 111 -5.27 1.95 9.81
C VAL A 111 -4.35 3.19 9.84
N ALA A 112 -4.91 4.40 9.72
CA ALA A 112 -4.11 5.62 9.78
C ALA A 112 -3.42 5.79 11.13
N ASP A 113 -4.10 5.47 12.24
CA ASP A 113 -3.55 5.57 13.60
C ASP A 113 -2.35 4.65 13.80
N ILE A 114 -2.45 3.36 13.42
CA ILE A 114 -1.33 2.43 13.55
C ILE A 114 -0.18 2.79 12.60
N CYS A 115 -0.48 3.22 11.38
CA CYS A 115 0.54 3.65 10.42
C CYS A 115 1.30 4.88 10.93
N ARG A 116 0.61 5.87 11.52
CA ARG A 116 1.24 7.03 12.14
C ARG A 116 2.13 6.62 13.32
N GLN A 117 1.63 5.74 14.21
CA GLN A 117 2.36 5.27 15.37
C GLN A 117 3.67 4.55 14.99
N LYS A 118 3.64 3.81 13.89
CA LYS A 118 4.78 2.99 13.42
C LYS A 118 5.58 3.64 12.28
N ASN A 119 5.25 4.87 11.87
CA ASN A 119 5.87 5.59 10.75
C ASN A 119 5.81 4.82 9.42
N ILE A 120 4.68 4.19 9.15
CA ILE A 120 4.43 3.41 7.92
C ILE A 120 3.67 4.28 6.94
N PRO A 121 4.20 4.60 5.74
CA PRO A 121 3.46 5.35 4.73
C PRO A 121 2.34 4.51 4.12
N ILE A 122 1.28 5.19 3.69
CA ILE A 122 0.13 4.59 3.00
C ILE A 122 0.18 4.98 1.52
N ARG A 123 0.13 3.98 0.64
CA ARG A 123 -0.13 4.18 -0.79
C ARG A 123 -1.62 4.01 -1.05
N ILE A 124 -2.27 5.08 -1.49
CA ILE A 124 -3.63 5.06 -2.01
C ILE A 124 -3.56 4.55 -3.45
N GLY A 125 -4.18 3.39 -3.72
CA GLY A 125 -4.34 2.87 -5.07
C GLY A 125 -5.76 3.08 -5.56
N VAL A 126 -5.93 3.85 -6.62
CA VAL A 126 -7.21 4.00 -7.32
C VAL A 126 -7.11 3.40 -8.71
N ASN A 127 -8.19 2.80 -9.17
CA ASN A 127 -8.28 2.27 -10.53
C ASN A 127 -9.74 2.28 -11.02
N GLY A 128 -9.94 2.11 -12.33
CA GLY A 128 -11.26 2.16 -12.92
C GLY A 128 -12.23 1.10 -12.39
N GLY A 129 -11.72 -0.06 -11.96
CA GLY A 129 -12.55 -1.15 -11.44
C GLY A 129 -13.15 -0.86 -10.07
N SER A 130 -12.46 -0.06 -9.25
CA SER A 130 -12.87 0.31 -7.89
C SER A 130 -13.35 1.76 -7.76
N LEU A 131 -13.56 2.46 -8.89
CA LEU A 131 -14.07 3.83 -8.90
C LEU A 131 -15.49 3.87 -8.31
N GLU A 132 -15.73 4.81 -7.40
CA GLU A 132 -17.00 5.02 -6.72
C GLU A 132 -18.13 5.27 -7.74
N LYS A 133 -19.31 4.71 -7.46
CA LYS A 133 -20.48 4.78 -8.36
C LYS A 133 -20.91 6.24 -8.62
N GLU A 134 -20.83 7.07 -7.60
CA GLU A 134 -21.18 8.49 -7.67
C GLU A 134 -20.24 9.25 -8.61
N LEU A 135 -18.94 8.99 -8.53
CA LEU A 135 -17.94 9.59 -9.43
C LEU A 135 -18.09 9.07 -10.85
N ARG A 136 -18.36 7.77 -11.00
CA ARG A 136 -18.62 7.18 -12.32
C ARG A 136 -19.85 7.81 -12.98
N ALA A 137 -20.91 8.06 -12.20
CA ALA A 137 -22.12 8.73 -12.69
C ALA A 137 -21.86 10.21 -13.02
N LYS A 138 -21.13 10.92 -12.15
CA LYS A 138 -20.78 12.34 -12.32
C LYS A 138 -19.98 12.59 -13.60
N TYR A 139 -19.02 11.72 -13.90
CA TYR A 139 -18.11 11.88 -15.04
C TYR A 139 -18.49 11.06 -16.29
N GLY A 140 -19.62 10.36 -16.25
CA GLY A 140 -20.09 9.54 -17.38
C GLY A 140 -19.26 8.28 -17.64
N GLY A 141 -18.45 7.85 -16.67
CA GLY A 141 -17.60 6.67 -16.79
C GLY A 141 -16.29 6.75 -16.01
N VAL A 142 -15.33 5.93 -16.43
CA VAL A 142 -13.96 5.97 -15.91
C VAL A 142 -13.16 6.98 -16.72
N THR A 143 -12.89 8.14 -16.13
CA THR A 143 -12.09 9.22 -16.73
C THR A 143 -10.91 9.57 -15.83
N ALA A 144 -9.92 10.28 -16.37
CA ALA A 144 -8.78 10.75 -15.59
C ALA A 144 -9.23 11.68 -14.43
N GLU A 145 -10.19 12.55 -14.70
CA GLU A 145 -10.76 13.47 -13.72
C GLU A 145 -11.48 12.72 -12.58
N ALA A 146 -12.23 11.66 -12.92
CA ALA A 146 -12.89 10.82 -11.93
C ALA A 146 -11.87 10.11 -11.01
N LEU A 147 -10.79 9.57 -11.58
CA LEU A 147 -9.71 8.93 -10.82
C LEU A 147 -8.98 9.93 -9.92
N VAL A 148 -8.70 11.13 -10.42
CA VAL A 148 -8.09 12.20 -9.62
C VAL A 148 -9.01 12.62 -8.48
N GLU A 149 -10.32 12.81 -8.72
CA GLU A 149 -11.26 13.18 -7.66
C GLU A 149 -11.37 12.08 -6.59
N SER A 150 -11.41 10.82 -6.99
CA SER A 150 -11.37 9.66 -6.08
C SER A 150 -10.10 9.67 -5.22
N ALA A 151 -8.92 9.75 -5.84
CA ALA A 151 -7.66 9.78 -5.13
C ALA A 151 -7.59 10.93 -4.13
N MET A 152 -7.98 12.13 -4.54
CA MET A 152 -7.99 13.32 -3.67
C MET A 152 -9.05 13.24 -2.57
N GLY A 153 -10.16 12.53 -2.80
CA GLY A 153 -11.14 12.19 -1.77
C GLY A 153 -10.53 11.35 -0.65
N HIS A 154 -9.78 10.33 -1.03
CA HIS A 154 -9.08 9.46 -0.08
C HIS A 154 -7.93 10.17 0.65
N VAL A 155 -7.20 11.06 -0.02
CA VAL A 155 -6.18 11.92 0.63
C VAL A 155 -6.84 12.80 1.70
N ARG A 156 -7.93 13.49 1.37
CA ARG A 156 -8.66 14.33 2.33
C ARG A 156 -9.18 13.50 3.52
N LEU A 157 -9.62 12.26 3.29
CA LEU A 157 -10.07 11.36 4.34
C LEU A 157 -8.94 11.02 5.32
N LEU A 158 -7.76 10.65 4.83
CA LEU A 158 -6.59 10.37 5.67
C LEU A 158 -6.12 11.62 6.41
N ASN A 159 -6.10 12.78 5.74
CA ASN A 159 -5.72 14.06 6.38
C ASN A 159 -6.65 14.44 7.53
N ARG A 160 -7.96 14.09 7.48
CA ARG A 160 -8.88 14.31 8.62
C ARG A 160 -8.50 13.49 9.86
N PHE A 161 -7.70 12.45 9.68
CA PHE A 161 -7.15 11.62 10.75
C PHE A 161 -5.69 11.96 11.07
N ASP A 162 -5.24 13.18 10.72
CA ASP A 162 -3.87 13.68 10.92
C ASP A 162 -2.79 12.74 10.30
N PHE A 163 -3.10 12.18 9.13
CA PHE A 163 -2.19 11.31 8.39
C PHE A 163 -1.87 11.90 7.03
N ASP A 164 -0.59 12.19 6.78
CA ASP A 164 -0.11 12.85 5.56
C ASP A 164 1.10 12.15 4.88
N ASP A 165 1.53 11.00 5.40
CA ASP A 165 2.55 10.16 4.78
C ASP A 165 1.95 9.29 3.65
N ILE A 166 1.52 9.97 2.58
CA ILE A 166 0.67 9.42 1.52
C ILE A 166 1.41 9.39 0.18
N CYS A 167 1.42 8.22 -0.47
CA CYS A 167 1.68 8.05 -1.90
C CYS A 167 0.37 7.83 -2.64
N ILE A 168 0.29 8.24 -3.91
CA ILE A 168 -0.86 7.97 -4.79
C ILE A 168 -0.38 7.12 -5.97
N SER A 169 -1.19 6.13 -6.36
CA SER A 169 -1.01 5.37 -7.59
C SER A 169 -2.34 5.22 -8.32
N VAL A 170 -2.32 5.39 -9.61
CA VAL A 170 -3.45 5.23 -10.54
C VAL A 170 -3.11 4.20 -11.60
#